data_4142760d2ab2c8fc2e2c0c1d753d5f86
#
_entry.id   4142760d2ab2c8fc2e2c0c1d753d5f86
#
_cell.length_a   1.000
_cell.length_b   1.000
_cell.length_c   1.000
_cell.angle_alpha   90.00
_cell.angle_beta   90.00
_cell.angle_gamma   90.00
#
_symmetry.space_group_name_H-M   'P 1'
#
loop_
_entity.id
_entity.type
_entity.pdbx_description
1 polymer ?
#
loop_
_entity_poly.entity_id
_entity_poly.type
_entity_poly.pdbx_seq_one_letter_code
_entity_poly.pdbx_strand_id
1 'polypeptide(L)' 'MSGERTLGQVAYETYDEAASARDGVRMPPWRIINEAHQGDWEAAAQAVIKANAEAIA' A
#
# COMPACT_ATOMS: atom_id res chain seq x y z
N MET A 1 12.59 16.40 0.33
CA MET A 1 12.87 15.28 1.20
C MET A 1 12.65 13.96 0.48
N SER A 2 13.71 13.26 0.25
CA SER A 2 13.56 11.94 -0.34
C SER A 2 13.05 11.00 0.75
N GLY A 3 12.23 10.12 0.46
CA GLY A 3 11.71 9.21 1.44
C GLY A 3 10.23 9.35 1.71
N GLU A 4 9.64 10.38 1.16
CA GLU A 4 8.19 10.46 1.21
C GLU A 4 7.60 9.35 0.38
N ARG A 5 6.73 8.56 0.99
CA ARG A 5 6.09 7.46 0.30
C ARG A 5 4.67 7.86 -0.08
N THR A 6 4.20 7.36 -1.23
CA THR A 6 2.81 7.57 -1.61
C THR A 6 1.91 6.71 -0.74
N LEU A 7 0.63 7.03 -0.74
CA LEU A 7 -0.32 6.26 0.04
C LEU A 7 -0.35 4.80 -0.39
N GLY A 8 -0.28 4.56 -1.68
CA GLY A 8 -0.26 3.19 -2.20
C GLY A 8 0.99 2.44 -1.78
N GLN A 9 2.13 3.11 -1.77
CA GLN A 9 3.36 2.50 -1.31
C GLN A 9 3.28 2.10 0.16
N VAL A 10 2.74 2.98 0.99
CA VAL A 10 2.57 2.67 2.41
C VAL A 10 1.67 1.46 2.59
N ALA A 11 0.55 1.43 1.86
CA ALA A 11 -0.38 0.31 1.94
C ALA A 11 0.29 -1.00 1.50
N TYR A 12 1.04 -0.94 0.39
CA TYR A 12 1.71 -2.12 -0.13
C TYR A 12 2.74 -2.66 0.85
N GLU A 13 3.56 -1.77 1.39
CA GLU A 13 4.63 -2.18 2.30
C GLU A 13 4.07 -2.69 3.62
N THR A 14 2.99 -2.10 4.08
CA THR A 14 2.33 -2.57 5.30
C THR A 14 1.75 -3.97 5.09
N TYR A 15 1.13 -4.18 3.94
CA TYR A 15 0.62 -5.51 3.59
C TYR A 15 1.76 -6.54 3.52
N ASP A 16 2.87 -6.14 2.90
CA ASP A 16 4.04 -7.02 2.79
C ASP A 16 4.53 -7.43 4.17
N GLU A 17 4.64 -6.47 5.09
CA GLU A 17 5.09 -6.76 6.44
C GLU A 17 4.15 -7.72 7.16
N ALA A 18 2.86 -7.50 7.03
CA ALA A 18 1.87 -8.36 7.69
C ALA A 18 1.89 -9.75 7.11
N ALA A 19 1.96 -9.86 5.80
CA ALA A 19 1.99 -11.16 5.15
C ALA A 19 3.29 -11.90 5.46
N SER A 20 4.40 -11.18 5.51
CA SER A 20 5.69 -11.77 5.83
C SER A 20 5.70 -12.31 7.26
N ALA A 21 5.11 -11.57 8.18
CA ALA A 21 5.03 -12.01 9.57
C ALA A 21 4.16 -13.25 9.72
N ARG A 22 3.10 -13.34 8.91
CA ARG A 22 2.17 -14.47 9.00
C ARG A 22 2.69 -15.71 8.26
N ASP A 23 3.21 -15.50 7.03
CA ASP A 23 3.54 -16.61 6.14
C ASP A 23 5.02 -16.75 5.84
N GLY A 24 5.85 -15.76 6.23
CA GLY A 24 7.26 -15.78 5.94
C GLY A 24 7.60 -15.49 4.50
N VAL A 25 6.66 -14.96 3.72
CA VAL A 25 6.85 -14.67 2.30
C VAL A 25 6.99 -13.16 2.11
N ARG A 26 8.03 -12.75 1.36
CA ARG A 26 8.25 -11.34 1.06
C ARG A 26 7.83 -11.05 -0.37
N MET A 27 7.25 -9.89 -0.56
CA MET A 27 6.87 -9.42 -1.88
C MET A 27 7.97 -8.55 -2.47
N PRO A 28 8.00 -8.39 -3.80
CA PRO A 28 9.02 -7.54 -4.42
C PRO A 28 8.94 -6.12 -3.89
N PRO A 29 10.06 -5.37 -3.91
CA PRO A 29 10.03 -3.97 -3.50
C PRO A 29 9.06 -3.15 -4.35
N TRP A 30 8.48 -2.13 -3.74
CA TRP A 30 7.51 -1.27 -4.41
C TRP A 30 7.98 -0.77 -5.77
N ARG A 31 9.24 -0.34 -5.84
CA ARG A 31 9.75 0.26 -7.09
C ARG A 31 9.89 -0.75 -8.21
N ILE A 32 9.84 -2.05 -7.89
CA ILE A 32 10.04 -3.10 -8.89
C ILE A 32 8.71 -3.58 -9.48
N ILE A 33 7.62 -3.47 -8.73
CA ILE A 33 6.32 -3.88 -9.28
C ILE A 33 5.94 -2.91 -10.39
N ASN A 34 5.15 -3.40 -11.35
CA ASN A 34 4.84 -2.58 -12.51
C ASN A 34 3.85 -1.47 -12.15
N GLU A 35 3.75 -0.50 -13.05
CA GLU A 35 2.93 0.69 -12.80
C GLU A 35 1.46 0.37 -12.62
N ALA A 36 0.98 -0.65 -13.31
CA ALA A 36 -0.42 -1.04 -13.17
C ALA A 36 -0.71 -1.50 -11.75
N HIS A 37 0.18 -2.32 -11.18
CA HIS A 37 0.03 -2.77 -9.80
C HIS A 37 0.18 -1.63 -8.81
N GLN A 38 1.12 -0.73 -9.08
CA GLN A 38 1.26 0.46 -8.23
C GLN A 38 -0.02 1.27 -8.24
N GLY A 39 -0.62 1.44 -9.41
CA GLY A 39 -1.88 2.15 -9.54
C GLY A 39 -3.00 1.49 -8.77
N ASP A 40 -3.05 0.17 -8.78
CA ASP A 40 -4.04 -0.57 -8.03
C ASP A 40 -3.91 -0.31 -6.53
N TRP A 41 -2.68 -0.30 -6.02
CA TRP A 41 -2.45 -0.02 -4.60
C TRP A 41 -2.79 1.42 -4.24
N GLU A 42 -2.50 2.37 -5.16
CA GLU A 42 -2.87 3.75 -4.93
C GLU A 42 -4.39 3.90 -4.86
N ALA A 43 -5.11 3.24 -5.75
CA ALA A 43 -6.56 3.31 -5.74
C ALA A 43 -7.13 2.68 -4.48
N ALA A 44 -6.58 1.55 -4.06
CA ALA A 44 -7.03 0.90 -2.83
C ALA A 44 -6.80 1.79 -1.61
N ALA A 45 -5.64 2.43 -1.55
CA ALA A 45 -5.34 3.32 -0.43
C ALA A 45 -6.28 4.51 -0.39
N GLN A 46 -6.58 5.09 -1.54
CA GLN A 46 -7.53 6.21 -1.61
C GLN A 46 -8.92 5.78 -1.16
N ALA A 47 -9.34 4.58 -1.54
CA ALA A 47 -10.65 4.08 -1.15
C ALA A 47 -10.75 3.91 0.36
N VAL A 48 -9.68 3.42 1.00
CA VAL A 48 -9.65 3.25 2.45
C VAL A 48 -9.78 4.60 3.15
N ILE A 49 -9.03 5.59 2.67
CA ILE A 49 -9.07 6.93 3.26
C ILE A 49 -10.46 7.52 3.13
N LYS A 50 -11.06 7.38 1.95
CA LYS A 50 -12.40 7.91 1.72
C LYS A 50 -13.43 7.25 2.61
N ALA A 51 -13.38 5.93 2.72
CA ALA A 51 -14.31 5.20 3.57
C ALA A 51 -14.16 5.60 5.03
N ASN A 52 -12.92 5.79 5.48
CA ASN A 52 -12.66 6.19 6.85
C ASN A 52 -13.21 7.59 7.14
N ALA A 53 -13.04 8.50 6.19
CA ALA A 53 -13.57 9.85 6.34
C ALA A 53 -15.09 9.84 6.42
N GLU A 54 -15.74 9.01 5.59
CA GLU A 54 -17.19 8.90 5.61
C GLU A 54 -17.69 8.26 6.91
N ALA A 55 -16.94 7.32 7.45
CA ALA A 55 -17.34 6.67 8.69
C ALA A 55 -17.28 7.63 9.89
N ILE A 56 -16.37 8.60 9.83
CA ILE A 56 -16.22 9.57 10.90
C ILE A 56 -17.28 10.67 10.83
N ALA A 57 -17.71 10.99 9.63
CA ALA A 57 -18.70 12.05 9.40
C ALA A 57 -20.11 11.68 9.92
#